data_4e7c17b3fb121115c895a16e81affaf7
#
_entry.id   4e7c17b3fb121115c895a16e81affaf7
#
_cell.length_a   1.000
_cell.length_b   1.000
_cell.length_c   1.000
_cell.angle_alpha   90.00
_cell.angle_beta   90.00
_cell.angle_gamma   90.00
#
_symmetry.space_group_name_H-M   'P 1'
#
loop_
_entity.id
_entity.type
_entity.pdbx_description
1 polymer ?
#
loop_
_entity_poly.entity_id
_entity_poly.type
_entity_poly.pdbx_seq_one_letter_code
_entity_poly.pdbx_strand_id
1 'polypeptide(L)'
;MTIVTSRLHQLENPCLSVDRRAELACELAKDLENRGEYEDARKVLSHHWPRIDGRPRVEGLEQTTAAEVLLRAGVLTSAPGSTNQIGDTQELAKDLISESLRIFEAQRYKKKIAEAQTELALCYWRTGEQNEARDLLNEALSHLTNPSELKAKAVVRLAVVERALANYAKALRILESHAPLFQKINNQTLKGSYHVTLGTVLENLWESKKRVDFLDRALIEYAAASYHFELAEHKTYLANVENNLGFLYFKIGQCDEAHQHLDHARRVLISLKDFGTVAQVDETRACVFLKQGRASEAAHAAHACVRSLEKSGRHGLLAEALITHGRALARLQNYNASLAAFRRAIELSEHNGNVTRAAEAALAAFQEIGENLAVVEGRKFFSGRTLSEEIQSFEHEAIKLALEHTQGSVTQAARSLGMSYQALTYMLETRHEDLLNQRTPARRRPRKPSLPTA
;
A
#
# COMPACT_ATOMS: atom_id res chain seq x y z
N MET A 1 -1.87 9.90 36.81
CA MET A 1 -2.42 10.87 35.85
C MET A 1 -1.48 10.90 34.66
N THR A 2 -1.90 10.48 33.49
CA THR A 2 -1.05 10.53 32.31
C THR A 2 -0.79 11.97 31.89
N ILE A 3 0.35 12.24 31.20
CA ILE A 3 0.71 13.59 30.69
C ILE A 3 -0.42 14.16 29.83
N VAL A 4 -1.15 13.31 29.11
CA VAL A 4 -2.31 13.66 28.27
C VAL A 4 -3.45 14.24 29.13
N THR A 5 -3.79 13.61 30.26
CA THR A 5 -4.86 14.08 31.16
C THR A 5 -4.55 15.44 31.76
N SER A 6 -3.28 15.68 32.14
CA SER A 6 -2.82 16.99 32.65
C SER A 6 -2.93 18.10 31.58
N ARG A 7 -2.58 17.79 30.33
CA ARG A 7 -2.68 18.77 29.21
C ARG A 7 -4.11 19.02 28.76
N LEU A 8 -5.00 18.04 28.84
CA LEU A 8 -6.44 18.25 28.60
C LEU A 8 -7.04 19.26 29.59
N HIS A 9 -6.72 19.14 30.87
CA HIS A 9 -7.14 20.15 31.87
C HIS A 9 -6.56 21.53 31.60
N GLN A 10 -5.35 21.62 31.01
CA GLN A 10 -4.80 22.91 30.61
C GLN A 10 -5.63 23.61 29.51
N LEU A 11 -6.19 22.84 28.55
CA LEU A 11 -7.05 23.39 27.48
C LEU A 11 -8.37 24.00 28.02
N GLU A 12 -8.84 23.51 29.15
CA GLU A 12 -10.08 24.03 29.80
C GLU A 12 -9.85 25.33 30.59
N ASN A 13 -8.61 25.81 30.71
CA ASN A 13 -8.32 27.04 31.44
C ASN A 13 -8.90 28.26 30.71
N PRO A 14 -9.84 29.01 31.35
CA PRO A 14 -10.49 30.15 30.73
C PRO A 14 -9.55 31.36 30.51
N CYS A 15 -8.40 31.39 31.18
CA CYS A 15 -7.42 32.48 31.07
C CYS A 15 -6.50 32.38 29.85
N LEU A 16 -6.57 31.30 29.08
CA LEU A 16 -5.73 31.14 27.86
C LEU A 16 -6.25 32.04 26.74
N SER A 17 -5.32 32.72 26.03
CA SER A 17 -5.63 33.35 24.76
C SER A 17 -6.09 32.30 23.73
N VAL A 18 -6.81 32.73 22.70
CA VAL A 18 -7.29 31.87 21.63
C VAL A 18 -6.10 31.14 20.94
N ASP A 19 -5.04 31.89 20.64
CA ASP A 19 -3.82 31.33 20.03
C ASP A 19 -3.16 30.30 20.93
N ARG A 20 -2.95 30.62 22.23
CA ARG A 20 -2.31 29.70 23.15
C ARG A 20 -3.09 28.39 23.33
N ARG A 21 -4.40 28.47 23.30
CA ARG A 21 -5.29 27.30 23.34
C ARG A 21 -5.14 26.46 22.06
N ALA A 22 -5.12 27.11 20.90
CA ALA A 22 -4.93 26.45 19.62
C ALA A 22 -3.55 25.76 19.53
N GLU A 23 -2.48 26.42 19.96
CA GLU A 23 -1.13 25.85 20.04
C GLU A 23 -1.08 24.57 20.91
N LEU A 24 -1.61 24.67 22.15
CA LEU A 24 -1.67 23.52 23.05
C LEU A 24 -2.50 22.36 22.49
N ALA A 25 -3.60 22.68 21.80
CA ALA A 25 -4.40 21.67 21.09
C ALA A 25 -3.61 21.00 19.98
N CYS A 26 -2.84 21.75 19.18
CA CYS A 26 -1.97 21.19 18.14
C CYS A 26 -0.83 20.34 18.72
N GLU A 27 -0.20 20.77 19.81
CA GLU A 27 0.84 20.00 20.51
C GLU A 27 0.28 18.66 21.00
N LEU A 28 -0.88 18.69 21.67
CA LEU A 28 -1.52 17.49 22.20
C LEU A 28 -2.01 16.56 21.07
N ALA A 29 -2.61 17.13 20.02
CA ALA A 29 -3.02 16.36 18.85
C ALA A 29 -1.82 15.63 18.22
N LYS A 30 -0.67 16.29 18.10
CA LYS A 30 0.58 15.68 17.61
C LYS A 30 1.08 14.55 18.50
N ASP A 31 1.01 14.70 19.83
CA ASP A 31 1.39 13.64 20.77
C ASP A 31 0.48 12.40 20.63
N LEU A 32 -0.83 12.62 20.49
CA LEU A 32 -1.83 11.55 20.27
C LEU A 32 -1.65 10.87 18.90
N GLU A 33 -1.37 11.66 17.87
CA GLU A 33 -1.04 11.19 16.52
C GLU A 33 0.19 10.23 16.54
N ASN A 34 1.24 10.60 17.27
CA ASN A 34 2.43 9.76 17.43
C ASN A 34 2.17 8.43 18.16
N ARG A 35 1.06 8.33 18.89
CA ARG A 35 0.59 7.09 19.55
C ARG A 35 -0.42 6.31 18.71
N GLY A 36 -0.85 6.86 17.56
CA GLY A 36 -1.89 6.27 16.75
C GLY A 36 -3.32 6.53 17.25
N GLU A 37 -3.48 7.41 18.23
CA GLU A 37 -4.76 7.78 18.86
C GLU A 37 -5.45 8.89 18.04
N TYR A 38 -5.71 8.63 16.75
CA TYR A 38 -6.18 9.63 15.80
C TYR A 38 -7.54 10.23 16.14
N GLU A 39 -8.48 9.41 16.67
CA GLU A 39 -9.81 9.90 17.05
C GLU A 39 -9.75 10.90 18.21
N ASP A 40 -8.88 10.65 19.19
CA ASP A 40 -8.71 11.55 20.33
C ASP A 40 -7.93 12.82 19.90
N ALA A 41 -6.99 12.70 18.98
CA ALA A 41 -6.35 13.87 18.36
C ALA A 41 -7.36 14.76 17.64
N ARG A 42 -8.34 14.19 16.93
CA ARG A 42 -9.42 14.95 16.30
C ARG A 42 -10.33 15.65 17.32
N LYS A 43 -10.69 14.97 18.40
CA LYS A 43 -11.50 15.57 19.48
C LYS A 43 -10.81 16.79 20.10
N VAL A 44 -9.50 16.72 20.30
CA VAL A 44 -8.71 17.83 20.83
C VAL A 44 -8.76 19.05 19.91
N LEU A 45 -8.79 18.86 18.60
CA LEU A 45 -8.88 19.94 17.61
C LEU A 45 -10.32 20.38 17.30
N SER A 46 -11.34 19.74 17.88
CA SER A 46 -12.75 19.94 17.49
C SER A 46 -13.24 21.39 17.59
N HIS A 47 -12.67 22.21 18.46
CA HIS A 47 -13.00 23.63 18.57
C HIS A 47 -12.66 24.40 17.28
N HIS A 48 -11.50 24.14 16.70
CA HIS A 48 -11.06 24.76 15.45
C HIS A 48 -11.42 23.93 14.23
N TRP A 49 -11.66 22.63 14.39
CA TRP A 49 -11.94 21.71 13.30
C TRP A 49 -13.09 20.74 13.65
N PRO A 50 -14.33 21.22 13.61
CA PRO A 50 -15.50 20.46 14.07
C PRO A 50 -15.90 19.32 13.12
N ARG A 51 -15.47 19.35 11.85
CA ARG A 51 -15.82 18.35 10.83
C ARG A 51 -14.58 17.91 10.06
N ILE A 52 -14.41 16.60 9.93
CA ILE A 52 -13.25 15.99 9.26
C ILE A 52 -13.22 16.27 7.75
N ASP A 53 -14.37 16.45 7.14
CA ASP A 53 -14.56 16.75 5.73
C ASP A 53 -14.58 18.27 5.43
N GLY A 54 -14.38 19.09 6.45
CA GLY A 54 -14.39 20.54 6.38
C GLY A 54 -13.02 21.19 6.64
N ARG A 55 -12.92 22.44 6.27
CA ARG A 55 -11.74 23.26 6.59
C ARG A 55 -11.78 23.70 8.07
N PRO A 56 -10.62 23.75 8.74
CA PRO A 56 -10.53 24.29 10.08
C PRO A 56 -10.81 25.81 10.09
N ARG A 57 -11.31 26.29 11.22
CA ARG A 57 -11.54 27.70 11.49
C ARG A 57 -10.27 28.33 12.05
N VAL A 58 -9.63 29.17 11.26
CA VAL A 58 -8.34 29.79 11.60
C VAL A 58 -8.44 31.33 11.69
N GLU A 59 -9.64 31.89 11.48
CA GLU A 59 -9.89 33.32 11.54
C GLU A 59 -9.59 33.84 12.94
N GLY A 60 -8.83 34.93 13.02
CA GLY A 60 -8.43 35.57 14.28
C GLY A 60 -7.26 34.94 15.01
N LEU A 61 -6.68 33.85 14.46
CA LEU A 61 -5.42 33.27 14.93
C LEU A 61 -4.21 34.00 14.33
N GLU A 62 -3.12 34.03 15.08
CA GLU A 62 -1.83 34.40 14.52
C GLU A 62 -1.45 33.47 13.35
N GLN A 63 -0.72 34.00 12.34
CA GLN A 63 -0.40 33.25 11.12
C GLN A 63 0.28 31.91 11.39
N THR A 64 1.19 31.89 12.36
CA THR A 64 1.91 30.66 12.73
C THR A 64 1.01 29.63 13.40
N THR A 65 0.12 30.07 14.27
CA THR A 65 -0.86 29.23 14.95
C THR A 65 -1.89 28.70 13.95
N ALA A 66 -2.36 29.55 13.04
CA ALA A 66 -3.23 29.14 11.94
C ALA A 66 -2.59 28.04 11.06
N ALA A 67 -1.30 28.23 10.71
CA ALA A 67 -0.55 27.22 9.95
C ALA A 67 -0.41 25.90 10.70
N GLU A 68 -0.22 25.91 12.02
CA GLU A 68 -0.19 24.68 12.83
C GLU A 68 -1.53 23.95 12.82
N VAL A 69 -2.64 24.68 12.99
CA VAL A 69 -3.98 24.10 12.95
C VAL A 69 -4.25 23.47 11.58
N LEU A 70 -3.91 24.17 10.49
CA LEU A 70 -4.03 23.65 9.12
C LEU A 70 -3.20 22.38 8.93
N LEU A 71 -1.94 22.39 9.39
CA LEU A 71 -1.05 21.23 9.29
C LEU A 71 -1.62 20.01 10.05
N ARG A 72 -2.04 20.21 11.31
CA ARG A 72 -2.61 19.10 12.11
C ARG A 72 -3.91 18.57 11.52
N ALA A 73 -4.81 19.47 11.09
CA ALA A 73 -6.05 19.06 10.41
C ALA A 73 -5.75 18.26 9.13
N GLY A 74 -4.82 18.73 8.29
CA GLY A 74 -4.41 18.02 7.08
C GLY A 74 -3.82 16.63 7.36
N VAL A 75 -2.94 16.51 8.36
CA VAL A 75 -2.37 15.22 8.77
C VAL A 75 -3.45 14.26 9.26
N LEU A 76 -4.38 14.73 10.11
CA LEU A 76 -5.47 13.91 10.64
C LEU A 76 -6.52 13.55 9.57
N THR A 77 -6.73 14.41 8.57
CA THR A 77 -7.56 14.09 7.39
C THR A 77 -6.97 12.94 6.59
N SER A 78 -5.65 12.93 6.44
CA SER A 78 -4.94 11.88 5.71
C SER A 78 -4.74 10.58 6.50
N ALA A 79 -5.00 10.57 7.82
CA ALA A 79 -4.69 9.43 8.69
C ALA A 79 -5.56 8.19 8.40
N PRO A 80 -5.06 6.96 8.68
CA PRO A 80 -5.85 5.74 8.58
C PRO A 80 -7.12 5.82 9.44
N GLY A 81 -8.24 5.29 8.92
CA GLY A 81 -9.54 5.33 9.63
C GLY A 81 -10.39 6.57 9.37
N SER A 82 -9.92 7.59 8.64
CA SER A 82 -10.80 8.59 8.08
C SER A 82 -11.70 7.92 7.04
N THR A 83 -12.98 7.82 7.39
CA THR A 83 -14.02 7.12 6.63
C THR A 83 -14.25 7.77 5.26
N ASN A 84 -14.47 6.92 4.26
CA ASN A 84 -15.09 7.17 2.96
C ASN A 84 -14.30 8.03 1.95
N GLN A 85 -13.98 7.40 0.82
CA GLN A 85 -13.39 7.97 -0.38
C GLN A 85 -11.95 8.49 -0.20
N ILE A 86 -10.98 7.57 -0.32
CA ILE A 86 -9.54 7.83 -0.18
C ILE A 86 -9.07 9.02 -1.06
N GLY A 87 -9.68 9.22 -2.24
CA GLY A 87 -9.32 10.31 -3.15
C GLY A 87 -9.60 11.70 -2.58
N ASP A 88 -10.84 11.98 -2.24
CA ASP A 88 -11.28 13.33 -1.82
C ASP A 88 -10.64 13.76 -0.50
N THR A 89 -10.44 12.83 0.43
CA THR A 89 -9.77 13.14 1.71
C THR A 89 -8.28 13.43 1.54
N GLN A 90 -7.59 12.77 0.60
CA GLN A 90 -6.19 13.07 0.34
C GLN A 90 -6.00 14.42 -0.35
N GLU A 91 -6.89 14.81 -1.27
CA GLU A 91 -6.85 16.14 -1.90
C GLU A 91 -7.09 17.26 -0.88
N LEU A 92 -8.08 17.11 0.02
CA LEU A 92 -8.28 18.06 1.12
C LEU A 92 -7.05 18.15 2.03
N ALA A 93 -6.43 17.01 2.36
CA ALA A 93 -5.22 17.00 3.16
C ALA A 93 -4.05 17.72 2.48
N LYS A 94 -3.83 17.49 1.17
CA LYS A 94 -2.83 18.20 0.38
C LYS A 94 -3.06 19.70 0.39
N ASP A 95 -4.31 20.14 0.23
CA ASP A 95 -4.67 21.55 0.21
C ASP A 95 -4.35 22.22 1.55
N LEU A 96 -4.81 21.64 2.66
CA LEU A 96 -4.56 22.15 4.01
C LEU A 96 -3.07 22.22 4.37
N ILE A 97 -2.31 21.15 4.05
CA ILE A 97 -0.88 21.10 4.34
C ILE A 97 -0.11 22.09 3.44
N SER A 98 -0.50 22.21 2.17
CA SER A 98 0.13 23.16 1.24
C SER A 98 -0.10 24.63 1.65
N GLU A 99 -1.28 24.93 2.18
CA GLU A 99 -1.56 26.27 2.73
C GLU A 99 -0.71 26.54 3.97
N SER A 100 -0.61 25.57 4.89
CA SER A 100 0.28 25.64 6.04
C SER A 100 1.75 25.85 5.63
N LEU A 101 2.22 25.10 4.62
CA LEU A 101 3.58 25.19 4.09
C LEU A 101 3.87 26.60 3.59
N ARG A 102 2.98 27.20 2.77
CA ARG A 102 3.14 28.58 2.27
C ARG A 102 3.29 29.60 3.38
N ILE A 103 2.53 29.46 4.47
CA ILE A 103 2.64 30.36 5.63
C ILE A 103 4.00 30.19 6.32
N PHE A 104 4.45 28.96 6.55
CA PHE A 104 5.76 28.70 7.16
C PHE A 104 6.93 29.15 6.28
N GLU A 105 6.82 29.07 4.96
CA GLU A 105 7.80 29.60 4.01
C GLU A 105 7.90 31.11 4.10
N ALA A 106 6.77 31.83 4.13
CA ALA A 106 6.73 33.28 4.29
C ALA A 106 7.39 33.71 5.61
N GLN A 107 7.24 32.90 6.67
CA GLN A 107 7.86 33.13 7.98
C GLN A 107 9.30 32.60 8.08
N ARG A 108 9.80 31.88 7.06
CA ARG A 108 11.14 31.28 7.02
C ARG A 108 11.43 30.29 8.16
N TYR A 109 10.41 29.59 8.65
CA TYR A 109 10.54 28.58 9.73
C TYR A 109 11.01 27.23 9.19
N LYS A 110 12.31 27.07 8.94
CA LYS A 110 12.93 25.87 8.30
C LYS A 110 12.43 24.55 8.88
N LYS A 111 12.33 24.43 10.21
CA LYS A 111 11.86 23.19 10.85
C LYS A 111 10.39 22.90 10.55
N LYS A 112 9.53 23.92 10.50
CA LYS A 112 8.11 23.79 10.20
C LYS A 112 7.87 23.55 8.71
N ILE A 113 8.65 24.19 7.85
CA ILE A 113 8.69 23.91 6.42
C ILE A 113 9.00 22.42 6.21
N ALA A 114 10.07 21.89 6.81
CA ALA A 114 10.43 20.49 6.69
C ALA A 114 9.35 19.54 7.27
N GLU A 115 8.66 19.94 8.35
CA GLU A 115 7.55 19.16 8.90
C GLU A 115 6.39 19.11 7.89
N ALA A 116 5.94 20.24 7.37
CA ALA A 116 4.85 20.32 6.40
C ALA A 116 5.19 19.57 5.10
N GLN A 117 6.42 19.73 4.58
CA GLN A 117 6.90 19.00 3.41
C GLN A 117 6.92 17.48 3.64
N THR A 118 7.33 17.04 4.84
CA THR A 118 7.34 15.61 5.20
C THR A 118 5.93 15.03 5.24
N GLU A 119 4.94 15.77 5.76
CA GLU A 119 3.55 15.33 5.81
C GLU A 119 2.88 15.39 4.42
N LEU A 120 3.14 16.44 3.65
CA LEU A 120 2.63 16.59 2.28
C LEU A 120 3.14 15.46 1.37
N ALA A 121 4.42 15.08 1.50
CA ALA A 121 4.99 13.97 0.77
C ALA A 121 4.27 12.64 1.03
N LEU A 122 3.74 12.42 2.24
CA LEU A 122 2.94 11.24 2.54
C LEU A 122 1.60 11.25 1.77
N CYS A 123 0.98 12.40 1.61
CA CYS A 123 -0.24 12.54 0.82
C CYS A 123 0.03 12.22 -0.65
N TYR A 124 1.08 12.79 -1.25
CA TYR A 124 1.49 12.50 -2.63
C TYR A 124 1.83 11.03 -2.84
N TRP A 125 2.54 10.41 -1.89
CA TRP A 125 2.83 8.97 -1.97
C TRP A 125 1.55 8.12 -1.97
N ARG A 126 0.54 8.48 -1.17
CA ARG A 126 -0.75 7.78 -1.10
C ARG A 126 -1.58 7.93 -2.36
N THR A 127 -1.48 9.05 -3.05
CA THR A 127 -2.16 9.29 -4.33
C THR A 127 -1.40 8.77 -5.55
N GLY A 128 -0.22 8.17 -5.33
CA GLY A 128 0.59 7.58 -6.41
C GLY A 128 1.57 8.54 -7.08
N GLU A 129 1.72 9.73 -6.57
CA GLU A 129 2.63 10.78 -7.07
C GLU A 129 4.00 10.68 -6.38
N GLN A 130 4.72 9.58 -6.65
CA GLN A 130 5.96 9.23 -5.94
C GLN A 130 7.11 10.18 -6.22
N ASN A 131 7.19 10.79 -7.41
CA ASN A 131 8.25 11.74 -7.75
C ASN A 131 8.13 13.03 -6.93
N GLU A 132 6.93 13.57 -6.83
CA GLU A 132 6.58 14.73 -6.03
C GLU A 132 6.87 14.48 -4.54
N ALA A 133 6.48 13.31 -4.04
CA ALA A 133 6.79 12.89 -2.68
C ALA A 133 8.30 12.81 -2.42
N ARG A 134 9.08 12.28 -3.36
CA ARG A 134 10.54 12.19 -3.27
C ARG A 134 11.19 13.58 -3.22
N ASP A 135 10.74 14.48 -4.08
CA ASP A 135 11.33 15.80 -4.20
C ASP A 135 11.07 16.63 -2.92
N LEU A 136 9.85 16.61 -2.39
CA LEU A 136 9.51 17.21 -1.09
C LEU A 136 10.34 16.65 0.07
N LEU A 137 10.56 15.34 0.11
CA LEU A 137 11.36 14.71 1.17
C LEU A 137 12.84 15.07 1.09
N ASN A 138 13.39 15.17 -0.12
CA ASN A 138 14.76 15.63 -0.30
C ASN A 138 14.93 17.10 0.14
N GLU A 139 13.97 17.96 -0.18
CA GLU A 139 13.95 19.34 0.26
C GLU A 139 13.82 19.44 1.79
N ALA A 140 12.87 18.70 2.40
CA ALA A 140 12.72 18.65 3.85
C ALA A 140 14.02 18.22 4.56
N LEU A 141 14.71 17.20 4.03
CA LEU A 141 15.98 16.73 4.58
C LEU A 141 17.10 17.77 4.46
N SER A 142 17.08 18.63 3.44
CA SER A 142 18.04 19.75 3.30
C SER A 142 17.93 20.78 4.42
N HIS A 143 16.72 20.97 4.97
CA HIS A 143 16.45 21.84 6.11
C HIS A 143 16.80 21.21 7.47
N LEU A 144 16.93 19.87 7.55
CA LEU A 144 17.10 19.10 8.80
C LEU A 144 18.57 18.68 8.99
N THR A 145 19.43 19.61 9.37
CA THR A 145 20.87 19.35 9.56
C THR A 145 21.17 18.49 10.79
N ASN A 146 20.46 18.74 11.90
CA ASN A 146 20.68 18.04 13.17
C ASN A 146 19.88 16.75 13.30
N PRO A 147 20.38 15.76 14.06
CA PRO A 147 19.60 14.58 14.42
C PRO A 147 18.30 14.96 15.13
N SER A 148 17.18 14.45 14.65
CA SER A 148 15.86 14.71 15.24
C SER A 148 14.85 13.63 14.81
N GLU A 149 13.77 13.48 15.55
CA GLU A 149 12.68 12.57 15.17
C GLU A 149 12.06 12.94 13.81
N LEU A 150 11.93 14.24 13.53
CA LEU A 150 11.44 14.71 12.23
C LEU A 150 12.36 14.27 11.08
N LYS A 151 13.70 14.36 11.27
CA LYS A 151 14.66 13.86 10.29
C LYS A 151 14.53 12.35 10.11
N ALA A 152 14.39 11.60 11.20
CA ALA A 152 14.18 10.15 11.15
C ALA A 152 12.89 9.79 10.40
N LYS A 153 11.79 10.51 10.64
CA LYS A 153 10.51 10.35 9.94
C LYS A 153 10.67 10.61 8.43
N ALA A 154 11.33 11.69 8.05
CA ALA A 154 11.60 12.03 6.65
C ALA A 154 12.46 10.97 5.95
N VAL A 155 13.51 10.46 6.61
CA VAL A 155 14.38 9.39 6.09
C VAL A 155 13.61 8.10 5.82
N VAL A 156 12.78 7.66 6.79
CA VAL A 156 11.94 6.46 6.61
C VAL A 156 10.98 6.64 5.45
N ARG A 157 10.31 7.79 5.36
CA ARG A 157 9.37 8.08 4.26
C ARG A 157 10.07 8.14 2.90
N LEU A 158 11.27 8.73 2.82
CA LEU A 158 12.05 8.75 1.58
C LEU A 158 12.42 7.32 1.14
N ALA A 159 12.81 6.45 2.07
CA ALA A 159 13.09 5.05 1.76
C ALA A 159 11.84 4.30 1.28
N VAL A 160 10.66 4.58 1.86
CA VAL A 160 9.37 4.02 1.41
C VAL A 160 9.05 4.48 -0.01
N VAL A 161 9.24 5.76 -0.32
CA VAL A 161 9.03 6.31 -1.67
C VAL A 161 10.00 5.69 -2.69
N GLU A 162 11.29 5.61 -2.36
CA GLU A 162 12.29 4.98 -3.26
C GLU A 162 12.00 3.49 -3.47
N ARG A 163 11.49 2.79 -2.45
CA ARG A 163 11.02 1.41 -2.58
C ARG A 163 9.81 1.32 -3.54
N ALA A 164 8.85 2.24 -3.44
CA ALA A 164 7.69 2.28 -4.32
C ALA A 164 8.09 2.56 -5.79
N LEU A 165 9.16 3.32 -6.01
CA LEU A 165 9.79 3.54 -7.31
C LEU A 165 10.67 2.36 -7.78
N ALA A 166 10.66 1.22 -7.06
CA ALA A 166 11.53 0.06 -7.30
C ALA A 166 13.05 0.36 -7.20
N ASN A 167 13.45 1.48 -6.61
CA ASN A 167 14.84 1.87 -6.37
C ASN A 167 15.39 1.22 -5.09
N TYR A 168 15.24 -0.10 -4.94
CA TYR A 168 15.53 -0.84 -3.69
C TYR A 168 16.95 -0.62 -3.17
N ALA A 169 17.95 -0.61 -4.06
CA ALA A 169 19.35 -0.38 -3.67
C ALA A 169 19.59 1.06 -3.15
N LYS A 170 18.84 2.04 -3.65
CA LYS A 170 18.88 3.42 -3.17
C LYS A 170 18.20 3.53 -1.81
N ALA A 171 17.03 2.91 -1.65
CA ALA A 171 16.32 2.85 -0.37
C ALA A 171 17.19 2.21 0.73
N LEU A 172 17.87 1.09 0.43
CA LEU A 172 18.80 0.44 1.34
C LEU A 172 19.93 1.39 1.76
N ARG A 173 20.60 2.04 0.81
CA ARG A 173 21.68 3.01 1.11
C ARG A 173 21.21 4.17 1.99
N ILE A 174 20.00 4.70 1.73
CA ILE A 174 19.41 5.77 2.55
C ILE A 174 19.26 5.30 4.00
N LEU A 175 18.69 4.12 4.22
CA LEU A 175 18.47 3.59 5.56
C LEU A 175 19.81 3.29 6.28
N GLU A 176 20.74 2.60 5.62
CA GLU A 176 22.03 2.23 6.20
C GLU A 176 22.89 3.48 6.54
N SER A 177 22.91 4.49 5.67
CA SER A 177 23.66 5.73 5.93
C SER A 177 23.11 6.55 7.09
N HIS A 178 21.82 6.38 7.43
CA HIS A 178 21.16 7.07 8.54
C HIS A 178 20.95 6.20 9.78
N ALA A 179 21.44 4.95 9.81
CA ALA A 179 21.32 4.06 10.96
C ALA A 179 21.76 4.71 12.30
N PRO A 180 22.89 5.51 12.35
CA PRO A 180 23.30 6.18 13.59
C PRO A 180 22.27 7.20 14.12
N LEU A 181 21.39 7.74 13.26
CA LEU A 181 20.31 8.64 13.68
C LEU A 181 19.31 7.90 14.57
N PHE A 182 18.93 6.67 14.18
CA PHE A 182 17.95 5.86 14.92
C PHE A 182 18.48 5.35 16.25
N GLN A 183 19.79 5.24 16.43
CA GLN A 183 20.40 4.97 17.72
C GLN A 183 20.28 6.14 18.71
N LYS A 184 20.28 7.38 18.21
CA LYS A 184 20.26 8.62 19.01
C LYS A 184 18.85 9.08 19.42
N ILE A 185 17.81 8.65 18.74
CA ILE A 185 16.42 9.00 19.09
C ILE A 185 15.86 8.02 20.13
N ASN A 186 14.94 8.50 20.96
CA ASN A 186 14.28 7.64 21.99
C ASN A 186 12.92 7.10 21.54
N ASN A 187 12.40 7.57 20.40
CA ASN A 187 11.09 7.22 19.87
C ASN A 187 11.07 5.78 19.34
N GLN A 188 10.48 4.85 20.11
CA GLN A 188 10.43 3.43 19.77
C GLN A 188 9.59 3.17 18.52
N THR A 189 8.51 3.92 18.32
CA THR A 189 7.68 3.80 17.11
C THR A 189 8.47 4.12 15.84
N LEU A 190 9.30 5.17 15.86
CA LEU A 190 10.16 5.51 14.72
C LEU A 190 11.27 4.48 14.50
N LYS A 191 11.84 3.89 15.58
CA LYS A 191 12.80 2.79 15.46
C LYS A 191 12.13 1.57 14.82
N GLY A 192 10.95 1.18 15.29
CA GLY A 192 10.18 0.10 14.68
C GLY A 192 9.88 0.36 13.21
N SER A 193 9.46 1.57 12.85
CA SER A 193 9.19 1.97 11.47
C SER A 193 10.44 1.90 10.57
N TYR A 194 11.62 2.26 11.11
CA TYR A 194 12.89 2.10 10.42
C TYR A 194 13.17 0.63 10.11
N HIS A 195 13.06 -0.25 11.11
CA HIS A 195 13.32 -1.68 10.96
C HIS A 195 12.32 -2.36 10.01
N VAL A 196 11.03 -2.02 10.08
CA VAL A 196 10.02 -2.50 9.09
C VAL A 196 10.41 -2.08 7.67
N THR A 197 10.77 -0.81 7.49
CA THR A 197 11.09 -0.30 6.16
C THR A 197 12.36 -0.97 5.62
N LEU A 198 13.37 -1.17 6.48
CA LEU A 198 14.58 -1.88 6.10
C LEU A 198 14.29 -3.36 5.76
N GLY A 199 13.47 -4.04 6.58
CA GLY A 199 13.02 -5.41 6.32
C GLY A 199 12.31 -5.55 4.97
N THR A 200 11.35 -4.65 4.67
CA THR A 200 10.63 -4.68 3.38
C THR A 200 11.54 -4.37 2.18
N VAL A 201 12.51 -3.48 2.31
CA VAL A 201 13.49 -3.20 1.26
C VAL A 201 14.39 -4.43 1.01
N LEU A 202 14.84 -5.09 2.08
CA LEU A 202 15.65 -6.31 1.98
C LEU A 202 14.86 -7.47 1.37
N GLU A 203 13.57 -7.61 1.71
CA GLU A 203 12.66 -8.57 1.10
C GLU A 203 12.55 -8.34 -0.41
N ASN A 204 12.31 -7.11 -0.87
CA ASN A 204 12.26 -6.80 -2.29
C ASN A 204 13.62 -7.05 -3.00
N LEU A 205 14.75 -6.81 -2.33
CA LEU A 205 16.08 -7.16 -2.85
C LEU A 205 16.30 -8.67 -2.93
N TRP A 206 15.82 -9.43 -1.94
CA TRP A 206 15.83 -10.89 -2.00
C TRP A 206 15.01 -11.40 -3.19
N GLU A 207 13.79 -10.89 -3.38
CA GLU A 207 12.95 -11.28 -4.51
C GLU A 207 13.59 -10.97 -5.86
N SER A 208 14.21 -9.81 -6.00
CA SER A 208 14.80 -9.37 -7.26
C SER A 208 16.14 -10.03 -7.58
N LYS A 209 16.96 -10.31 -6.56
CA LYS A 209 18.32 -10.83 -6.72
C LYS A 209 18.49 -12.30 -6.33
N LYS A 210 17.49 -12.90 -5.67
CA LYS A 210 17.48 -14.28 -5.14
C LYS A 210 18.65 -14.59 -4.19
N ARG A 211 19.16 -13.58 -3.47
CA ARG A 211 20.27 -13.72 -2.51
C ARG A 211 19.72 -13.97 -1.11
N VAL A 212 20.08 -15.10 -0.51
CA VAL A 212 19.58 -15.57 0.80
C VAL A 212 19.98 -14.62 1.93
N ASP A 213 21.15 -13.97 1.86
CA ASP A 213 21.60 -13.01 2.87
C ASP A 213 20.63 -11.83 3.07
N PHE A 214 19.91 -11.41 2.03
CA PHE A 214 18.87 -10.40 2.17
C PHE A 214 17.64 -10.92 2.92
N LEU A 215 17.30 -12.20 2.73
CA LEU A 215 16.21 -12.84 3.46
C LEU A 215 16.50 -12.93 4.97
N ASP A 216 17.68 -13.44 5.32
CA ASP A 216 18.07 -13.58 6.73
C ASP A 216 18.09 -12.22 7.43
N ARG A 217 18.64 -11.21 6.76
CA ARG A 217 18.60 -9.83 7.27
C ARG A 217 17.17 -9.31 7.40
N ALA A 218 16.27 -9.57 6.45
CA ALA A 218 14.88 -9.12 6.52
C ALA A 218 14.17 -9.70 7.74
N LEU A 219 14.37 -10.98 8.06
CA LEU A 219 13.82 -11.62 9.26
C LEU A 219 14.34 -10.96 10.54
N ILE A 220 15.64 -10.67 10.62
CA ILE A 220 16.24 -9.95 11.77
C ILE A 220 15.63 -8.56 11.93
N GLU A 221 15.46 -7.82 10.82
CA GLU A 221 14.90 -6.47 10.86
C GLU A 221 13.41 -6.47 11.28
N TYR A 222 12.62 -7.43 10.81
CA TYR A 222 11.24 -7.56 11.27
C TYR A 222 11.15 -7.95 12.76
N ALA A 223 12.03 -8.83 13.26
CA ALA A 223 12.10 -9.13 14.68
C ALA A 223 12.48 -7.90 15.52
N ALA A 224 13.43 -7.08 15.06
CA ALA A 224 13.77 -5.82 15.69
C ALA A 224 12.58 -4.83 15.66
N ALA A 225 11.81 -4.80 14.59
CA ALA A 225 10.62 -3.97 14.49
C ALA A 225 9.56 -4.39 15.51
N SER A 226 9.27 -5.69 15.62
CA SER A 226 8.33 -6.22 16.63
C SER A 226 8.75 -5.80 18.05
N TYR A 227 10.01 -5.98 18.40
CA TYR A 227 10.56 -5.55 19.71
C TYR A 227 10.32 -4.06 19.99
N HIS A 228 10.60 -3.18 19.02
CA HIS A 228 10.40 -1.75 19.21
C HIS A 228 8.91 -1.35 19.28
N PHE A 229 8.03 -2.00 18.54
CA PHE A 229 6.59 -1.73 18.64
C PHE A 229 5.97 -2.29 19.92
N GLU A 230 6.48 -3.40 20.47
CA GLU A 230 6.13 -3.87 21.81
C GLU A 230 6.52 -2.86 22.88
N LEU A 231 7.76 -2.34 22.85
CA LEU A 231 8.20 -1.28 23.75
C LEU A 231 7.40 0.02 23.63
N ALA A 232 6.89 0.31 22.43
CA ALA A 232 6.04 1.47 22.18
C ALA A 232 4.56 1.21 22.55
N GLU A 233 4.19 -0.02 22.93
CA GLU A 233 2.81 -0.48 23.11
C GLU A 233 1.92 -0.23 21.87
N HIS A 234 2.55 -0.17 20.67
CA HIS A 234 1.86 0.18 19.43
C HIS A 234 1.28 -1.08 18.75
N LYS A 235 0.18 -1.56 19.28
CA LYS A 235 -0.44 -2.85 18.89
C LYS A 235 -0.75 -2.96 17.39
N THR A 236 -1.21 -1.88 16.75
CA THR A 236 -1.53 -1.90 15.31
C THR A 236 -0.28 -2.12 14.46
N TYR A 237 0.84 -1.45 14.78
CA TYR A 237 2.09 -1.63 14.03
C TYR A 237 2.72 -2.98 14.30
N LEU A 238 2.63 -3.48 15.54
CA LEU A 238 3.05 -4.84 15.87
C LEU A 238 2.29 -5.86 15.00
N ALA A 239 0.96 -5.74 14.93
CA ALA A 239 0.15 -6.64 14.09
C ALA A 239 0.50 -6.54 12.60
N ASN A 240 0.86 -5.35 12.10
CA ASN A 240 1.32 -5.19 10.71
C ASN A 240 2.67 -5.89 10.47
N VAL A 241 3.60 -5.85 11.44
CA VAL A 241 4.87 -6.61 11.34
C VAL A 241 4.62 -8.10 11.35
N GLU A 242 3.74 -8.57 12.22
CA GLU A 242 3.34 -9.98 12.27
C GLU A 242 2.73 -10.44 10.94
N ASN A 243 1.91 -9.60 10.29
CA ASN A 243 1.41 -9.89 8.95
C ASN A 243 2.54 -9.96 7.90
N ASN A 244 3.51 -9.04 7.96
CA ASN A 244 4.66 -9.06 7.05
C ASN A 244 5.53 -10.30 7.26
N LEU A 245 5.79 -10.70 8.51
CA LEU A 245 6.47 -11.95 8.85
C LEU A 245 5.71 -13.16 8.31
N GLY A 246 4.39 -13.22 8.56
CA GLY A 246 3.55 -14.29 8.03
C GLY A 246 3.62 -14.40 6.50
N PHE A 247 3.61 -13.25 5.80
CA PHE A 247 3.75 -13.24 4.35
C PHE A 247 5.16 -13.65 3.87
N LEU A 248 6.21 -13.24 4.58
CA LEU A 248 7.58 -13.66 4.27
C LEU A 248 7.76 -15.17 4.47
N TYR A 249 7.29 -15.73 5.59
CA TYR A 249 7.29 -17.18 5.84
C TYR A 249 6.49 -17.95 4.79
N PHE A 250 5.35 -17.42 4.36
CA PHE A 250 4.58 -17.98 3.25
C PHE A 250 5.41 -18.03 1.94
N LYS A 251 6.13 -16.97 1.58
CA LYS A 251 6.96 -16.92 0.37
C LYS A 251 8.06 -17.98 0.38
N ILE A 252 8.71 -18.20 1.52
CA ILE A 252 9.77 -19.21 1.66
C ILE A 252 9.24 -20.64 1.88
N GLY A 253 7.92 -20.81 1.98
CA GLY A 253 7.28 -22.11 2.08
C GLY A 253 7.09 -22.65 3.49
N GLN A 254 7.45 -21.87 4.52
CA GLN A 254 7.25 -22.20 5.92
C GLN A 254 5.82 -21.82 6.35
N CYS A 255 4.85 -22.66 5.97
CA CYS A 255 3.44 -22.35 6.11
C CYS A 255 2.96 -22.38 7.57
N ASP A 256 3.57 -23.19 8.44
CA ASP A 256 3.17 -23.29 9.85
C ASP A 256 3.60 -22.03 10.63
N GLU A 257 4.81 -21.54 10.39
CA GLU A 257 5.29 -20.26 10.92
C GLU A 257 4.45 -19.11 10.37
N ALA A 258 4.09 -19.14 9.09
CA ALA A 258 3.21 -18.14 8.50
C ALA A 258 1.88 -18.07 9.24
N HIS A 259 1.24 -19.21 9.54
CA HIS A 259 -0.01 -19.26 10.30
C HIS A 259 0.12 -18.70 11.71
N GLN A 260 1.21 -19.01 12.43
CA GLN A 260 1.43 -18.50 13.78
C GLN A 260 1.45 -16.96 13.81
N HIS A 261 2.21 -16.34 12.92
CA HIS A 261 2.30 -14.89 12.80
C HIS A 261 0.98 -14.25 12.36
N LEU A 262 0.32 -14.81 11.34
CA LEU A 262 -0.94 -14.29 10.82
C LEU A 262 -2.09 -14.44 11.83
N ASP A 263 -2.15 -15.53 12.59
CA ASP A 263 -3.15 -15.72 13.63
C ASP A 263 -2.92 -14.78 14.82
N HIS A 264 -1.65 -14.46 15.13
CA HIS A 264 -1.32 -13.44 16.12
C HIS A 264 -1.79 -12.05 15.65
N ALA A 265 -1.39 -11.64 14.45
CA ALA A 265 -1.82 -10.37 13.87
C ALA A 265 -3.35 -10.21 13.88
N ARG A 266 -4.05 -11.25 13.43
CA ARG A 266 -5.51 -11.27 13.36
C ARG A 266 -6.18 -11.07 14.73
N ARG A 267 -5.71 -11.79 15.76
CA ARG A 267 -6.26 -11.66 17.13
C ARG A 267 -6.09 -10.24 17.67
N VAL A 268 -4.91 -9.65 17.49
CA VAL A 268 -4.63 -8.27 17.91
C VAL A 268 -5.56 -7.30 17.21
N LEU A 269 -5.67 -7.38 15.88
CA LEU A 269 -6.49 -6.45 15.07
C LEU A 269 -7.99 -6.57 15.37
N ILE A 270 -8.50 -7.77 15.64
CA ILE A 270 -9.88 -7.97 16.08
C ILE A 270 -10.11 -7.25 17.42
N SER A 271 -9.18 -7.35 18.37
CA SER A 271 -9.29 -6.67 19.66
C SER A 271 -9.32 -5.15 19.53
N LEU A 272 -8.67 -4.61 18.49
CA LEU A 272 -8.65 -3.20 18.14
C LEU A 272 -9.83 -2.76 17.26
N LYS A 273 -10.69 -3.72 16.84
CA LYS A 273 -11.80 -3.48 15.89
C LYS A 273 -11.33 -2.92 14.53
N ASP A 274 -10.08 -3.16 14.15
CA ASP A 274 -9.53 -2.79 12.85
C ASP A 274 -9.84 -3.87 11.79
N PHE A 275 -11.10 -3.94 11.39
CA PHE A 275 -11.57 -4.94 10.43
C PHE A 275 -11.00 -4.74 9.02
N GLY A 276 -10.56 -3.53 8.69
CA GLY A 276 -9.90 -3.25 7.42
C GLY A 276 -8.55 -3.93 7.29
N THR A 277 -7.75 -3.91 8.34
CA THR A 277 -6.45 -4.61 8.38
C THR A 277 -6.63 -6.11 8.62
N VAL A 278 -7.66 -6.53 9.38
CA VAL A 278 -8.03 -7.97 9.50
C VAL A 278 -8.27 -8.58 8.13
N ALA A 279 -8.93 -7.86 7.21
CA ALA A 279 -9.18 -8.36 5.86
C ALA A 279 -7.86 -8.63 5.09
N GLN A 280 -6.84 -7.78 5.24
CA GLN A 280 -5.53 -8.01 4.61
C GLN A 280 -4.83 -9.26 5.19
N VAL A 281 -4.91 -9.46 6.50
CA VAL A 281 -4.38 -10.67 7.14
C VAL A 281 -5.14 -11.92 6.67
N ASP A 282 -6.46 -11.86 6.57
CA ASP A 282 -7.28 -12.99 6.10
C ASP A 282 -7.02 -13.31 4.62
N GLU A 283 -6.68 -12.32 3.78
CA GLU A 283 -6.22 -12.52 2.41
C GLU A 283 -4.91 -13.30 2.39
N THR A 284 -3.89 -12.87 3.17
CA THR A 284 -2.62 -13.59 3.28
C THR A 284 -2.82 -15.01 3.80
N ARG A 285 -3.69 -15.23 4.80
CA ARG A 285 -4.05 -16.57 5.31
C ARG A 285 -4.68 -17.45 4.22
N ALA A 286 -5.56 -16.88 3.41
CA ALA A 286 -6.15 -17.59 2.29
C ALA A 286 -5.09 -18.07 1.28
N CYS A 287 -4.09 -17.22 0.98
CA CYS A 287 -2.95 -17.61 0.14
C CYS A 287 -2.12 -18.75 0.77
N VAL A 288 -1.88 -18.72 2.08
CA VAL A 288 -1.17 -19.81 2.78
C VAL A 288 -1.96 -21.12 2.68
N PHE A 289 -3.28 -21.10 2.96
CA PHE A 289 -4.15 -22.28 2.81
C PHE A 289 -4.16 -22.84 1.39
N LEU A 290 -4.20 -21.95 0.37
CA LEU A 290 -4.09 -22.39 -1.03
C LEU A 290 -2.77 -23.12 -1.31
N LYS A 291 -1.65 -22.62 -0.80
CA LYS A 291 -0.33 -23.25 -0.95
C LYS A 291 -0.27 -24.63 -0.30
N GLN A 292 -0.98 -24.82 0.82
CA GLN A 292 -1.10 -26.10 1.51
C GLN A 292 -2.14 -27.06 0.88
N GLY A 293 -2.85 -26.65 -0.18
CA GLY A 293 -3.93 -27.45 -0.79
C GLY A 293 -5.25 -27.46 0.01
N ARG A 294 -5.36 -26.61 1.05
CA ARG A 294 -6.53 -26.49 1.94
C ARG A 294 -7.55 -25.53 1.35
N ALA A 295 -8.13 -25.93 0.21
CA ALA A 295 -8.99 -25.06 -0.60
C ALA A 295 -10.26 -24.59 0.13
N SER A 296 -10.84 -25.40 1.02
CA SER A 296 -12.03 -25.04 1.79
C SER A 296 -11.77 -23.92 2.77
N GLU A 297 -10.66 -24.02 3.54
CA GLU A 297 -10.27 -22.97 4.49
C GLU A 297 -9.84 -21.70 3.75
N ALA A 298 -9.18 -21.84 2.60
CA ALA A 298 -8.83 -20.70 1.75
C ALA A 298 -10.08 -19.96 1.26
N ALA A 299 -11.09 -20.69 0.76
CA ALA A 299 -12.34 -20.09 0.31
C ALA A 299 -13.08 -19.36 1.44
N HIS A 300 -13.09 -19.97 2.64
CA HIS A 300 -13.72 -19.35 3.82
C HIS A 300 -13.02 -18.05 4.24
N ALA A 301 -11.69 -18.07 4.33
CA ALA A 301 -10.89 -16.89 4.70
C ALA A 301 -11.02 -15.77 3.65
N ALA A 302 -10.88 -16.10 2.36
CA ALA A 302 -11.02 -15.15 1.27
C ALA A 302 -12.45 -14.55 1.18
N HIS A 303 -13.50 -15.37 1.42
CA HIS A 303 -14.87 -14.89 1.46
C HIS A 303 -15.11 -13.89 2.62
N ALA A 304 -14.57 -14.18 3.80
CA ALA A 304 -14.63 -13.25 4.94
C ALA A 304 -13.93 -11.91 4.62
N CYS A 305 -12.77 -11.97 3.96
CA CYS A 305 -12.04 -10.81 3.46
C CYS A 305 -12.90 -9.99 2.47
N VAL A 306 -13.46 -10.62 1.43
CA VAL A 306 -14.33 -9.97 0.45
C VAL A 306 -15.48 -9.25 1.14
N ARG A 307 -16.21 -9.89 2.02
CA ARG A 307 -17.34 -9.29 2.77
C ARG A 307 -16.94 -8.07 3.61
N SER A 308 -15.74 -8.08 4.18
CA SER A 308 -15.22 -6.96 4.96
C SER A 308 -14.87 -5.78 4.05
N LEU A 309 -14.23 -6.06 2.90
CA LEU A 309 -13.76 -5.05 1.97
C LEU A 309 -14.89 -4.40 1.15
N GLU A 310 -15.97 -5.13 0.86
CA GLU A 310 -17.17 -4.59 0.21
C GLU A 310 -17.75 -3.36 0.93
N LYS A 311 -17.63 -3.35 2.26
CA LYS A 311 -18.12 -2.25 3.09
C LYS A 311 -17.13 -1.09 3.24
N SER A 312 -15.89 -1.28 2.83
CA SER A 312 -14.79 -0.35 3.11
C SER A 312 -14.43 0.60 1.95
N GLY A 313 -15.00 0.40 0.74
CA GLY A 313 -14.66 1.16 -0.46
C GLY A 313 -13.22 0.94 -0.97
N ARG A 314 -12.47 -0.02 -0.44
CA ARG A 314 -11.09 -0.32 -0.83
C ARG A 314 -11.05 -1.24 -2.05
N HIS A 315 -11.46 -0.73 -3.21
CA HIS A 315 -11.65 -1.52 -4.44
C HIS A 315 -10.41 -2.31 -4.88
N GLY A 316 -9.21 -1.75 -4.71
CA GLY A 316 -7.97 -2.46 -5.07
C GLY A 316 -7.73 -3.72 -4.23
N LEU A 317 -7.92 -3.65 -2.92
CA LEU A 317 -7.80 -4.81 -2.02
C LEU A 317 -8.95 -5.80 -2.23
N LEU A 318 -10.14 -5.30 -2.53
CA LEU A 318 -11.30 -6.14 -2.86
C LEU A 318 -11.05 -6.97 -4.13
N ALA A 319 -10.41 -6.38 -5.15
CA ALA A 319 -10.04 -7.11 -6.36
C ALA A 319 -9.03 -8.23 -6.05
N GLU A 320 -8.01 -7.99 -5.23
CA GLU A 320 -7.06 -9.02 -4.81
C GLU A 320 -7.75 -10.17 -4.03
N ALA A 321 -8.61 -9.82 -3.08
CA ALA A 321 -9.36 -10.82 -2.30
C ALA A 321 -10.30 -11.66 -3.19
N LEU A 322 -10.92 -11.05 -4.20
CA LEU A 322 -11.76 -11.75 -5.18
C LEU A 322 -10.93 -12.70 -6.05
N ILE A 323 -9.70 -12.33 -6.43
CA ILE A 323 -8.78 -13.23 -7.15
C ILE A 323 -8.47 -14.46 -6.30
N THR A 324 -8.08 -14.25 -5.05
CA THR A 324 -7.75 -15.34 -4.13
C THR A 324 -8.97 -16.23 -3.85
N HIS A 325 -10.15 -15.62 -3.69
CA HIS A 325 -11.42 -16.36 -3.51
C HIS A 325 -11.77 -17.19 -4.76
N GLY A 326 -11.64 -16.59 -5.95
CA GLY A 326 -11.85 -17.28 -7.22
C GLY A 326 -10.95 -18.50 -7.39
N ARG A 327 -9.66 -18.36 -7.05
CA ARG A 327 -8.69 -19.47 -7.07
C ARG A 327 -9.07 -20.59 -6.10
N ALA A 328 -9.50 -20.26 -4.89
CA ALA A 328 -9.95 -21.25 -3.91
C ALA A 328 -11.21 -22.00 -4.39
N LEU A 329 -12.18 -21.28 -4.97
CA LEU A 329 -13.40 -21.86 -5.53
C LEU A 329 -13.11 -22.76 -6.74
N ALA A 330 -12.14 -22.40 -7.59
CA ALA A 330 -11.72 -23.23 -8.72
C ALA A 330 -11.17 -24.58 -8.25
N ARG A 331 -10.32 -24.57 -7.19
CA ARG A 331 -9.81 -25.82 -6.58
C ARG A 331 -10.88 -26.66 -5.92
N LEU A 332 -11.96 -26.06 -5.47
CA LEU A 332 -13.16 -26.76 -4.99
C LEU A 332 -14.11 -27.19 -6.11
N GLN A 333 -13.71 -27.01 -7.38
CA GLN A 333 -14.51 -27.29 -8.58
C GLN A 333 -15.83 -26.49 -8.65
N ASN A 334 -15.94 -25.41 -7.89
CA ASN A 334 -17.07 -24.48 -7.97
C ASN A 334 -16.81 -23.42 -9.05
N TYR A 335 -16.78 -23.85 -10.29
CA TYR A 335 -16.35 -23.01 -11.43
C TYR A 335 -17.25 -21.82 -11.67
N ASN A 336 -18.56 -21.94 -11.49
CA ASN A 336 -19.49 -20.81 -11.70
C ASN A 336 -19.21 -19.66 -10.71
N ALA A 337 -19.06 -19.99 -9.43
CA ALA A 337 -18.73 -18.98 -8.41
C ALA A 337 -17.30 -18.44 -8.58
N SER A 338 -16.35 -19.29 -9.00
CA SER A 338 -14.99 -18.88 -9.32
C SER A 338 -14.97 -17.83 -10.45
N LEU A 339 -15.63 -18.09 -11.57
CA LEU A 339 -15.74 -17.18 -12.70
C LEU A 339 -16.44 -15.86 -12.32
N ALA A 340 -17.49 -15.93 -11.50
CA ALA A 340 -18.15 -14.71 -11.02
C ALA A 340 -17.21 -13.84 -10.18
N ALA A 341 -16.38 -14.47 -9.31
CA ALA A 341 -15.39 -13.75 -8.50
C ALA A 341 -14.31 -13.08 -9.37
N PHE A 342 -13.77 -13.76 -10.36
CA PHE A 342 -12.78 -13.20 -11.28
C PHE A 342 -13.35 -12.06 -12.14
N ARG A 343 -14.57 -12.22 -12.72
CA ARG A 343 -15.21 -11.15 -13.48
C ARG A 343 -15.37 -9.89 -12.64
N ARG A 344 -15.85 -10.04 -11.41
CA ARG A 344 -16.01 -8.91 -10.51
C ARG A 344 -14.66 -8.25 -10.14
N ALA A 345 -13.58 -9.03 -10.02
CA ALA A 345 -12.24 -8.48 -9.80
C ALA A 345 -11.75 -7.65 -10.98
N ILE A 346 -12.00 -8.11 -12.22
CA ILE A 346 -11.69 -7.37 -13.46
C ILE A 346 -12.48 -6.06 -13.51
N GLU A 347 -13.79 -6.11 -13.36
CA GLU A 347 -14.68 -4.93 -13.39
C GLU A 347 -14.22 -3.85 -12.39
N LEU A 348 -13.93 -4.25 -11.15
CA LEU A 348 -13.43 -3.32 -10.12
C LEU A 348 -12.08 -2.71 -10.47
N SER A 349 -11.22 -3.47 -11.13
CA SER A 349 -9.89 -3.01 -11.52
C SER A 349 -9.94 -2.07 -12.72
N GLU A 350 -10.81 -2.31 -13.68
CA GLU A 350 -11.05 -1.45 -14.85
C GLU A 350 -11.65 -0.11 -14.42
N HIS A 351 -12.68 -0.11 -13.60
CA HIS A 351 -13.31 1.11 -13.07
C HIS A 351 -12.35 2.03 -12.32
N ASN A 352 -11.32 1.45 -11.70
CA ASN A 352 -10.29 2.20 -10.99
C ASN A 352 -9.06 2.52 -11.87
N GLY A 353 -9.12 2.25 -13.18
CA GLY A 353 -8.00 2.46 -14.10
C GLY A 353 -6.79 1.55 -13.84
N ASN A 354 -6.96 0.46 -13.05
CA ASN A 354 -5.88 -0.47 -12.74
C ASN A 354 -5.86 -1.67 -13.69
N VAL A 355 -5.46 -1.41 -14.92
CA VAL A 355 -5.39 -2.40 -16.01
C VAL A 355 -4.48 -3.57 -15.67
N THR A 356 -3.38 -3.35 -14.92
CA THR A 356 -2.47 -4.41 -14.52
C THR A 356 -3.17 -5.43 -13.63
N ARG A 357 -3.95 -4.99 -12.63
CA ARG A 357 -4.72 -5.90 -11.76
C ARG A 357 -5.82 -6.64 -12.51
N ALA A 358 -6.47 -5.99 -13.46
CA ALA A 358 -7.46 -6.65 -14.31
C ALA A 358 -6.81 -7.78 -15.14
N ALA A 359 -5.63 -7.52 -15.71
CA ALA A 359 -4.86 -8.53 -16.44
C ALA A 359 -4.39 -9.68 -15.53
N GLU A 360 -3.94 -9.38 -14.32
CA GLU A 360 -3.57 -10.37 -13.31
C GLU A 360 -4.77 -11.25 -12.90
N ALA A 361 -5.94 -10.66 -12.71
CA ALA A 361 -7.18 -11.38 -12.41
C ALA A 361 -7.58 -12.32 -13.54
N ALA A 362 -7.54 -11.85 -14.79
CA ALA A 362 -7.84 -12.65 -15.97
C ALA A 362 -6.84 -13.81 -16.14
N LEU A 363 -5.55 -13.54 -15.93
CA LEU A 363 -4.51 -14.56 -15.99
C LEU A 363 -4.65 -15.60 -14.87
N ALA A 364 -4.95 -15.19 -13.65
CA ALA A 364 -5.21 -16.10 -12.53
C ALA A 364 -6.40 -17.01 -12.81
N ALA A 365 -7.48 -16.46 -13.40
CA ALA A 365 -8.64 -17.23 -13.82
C ALA A 365 -8.27 -18.30 -14.85
N PHE A 366 -7.49 -17.93 -15.86
CA PHE A 366 -7.01 -18.84 -16.89
C PHE A 366 -6.16 -19.99 -16.31
N GLN A 367 -5.20 -19.66 -15.45
CA GLN A 367 -4.31 -20.64 -14.84
C GLN A 367 -5.07 -21.63 -13.94
N GLU A 368 -5.86 -21.14 -12.99
CA GLU A 368 -6.54 -21.99 -12.01
C GLU A 368 -7.64 -22.86 -12.64
N ILE A 369 -8.32 -22.37 -13.68
CA ILE A 369 -9.35 -23.15 -14.38
C ILE A 369 -8.69 -24.09 -15.38
N GLY A 370 -7.62 -23.64 -16.07
CA GLY A 370 -6.88 -24.43 -17.04
C GLY A 370 -6.22 -25.68 -16.45
N GLU A 371 -5.63 -25.57 -15.24
CA GLU A 371 -5.03 -26.70 -14.53
C GLU A 371 -6.05 -27.82 -14.19
N ASN A 372 -7.32 -27.46 -14.08
CA ASN A 372 -8.41 -28.42 -13.76
C ASN A 372 -9.19 -28.91 -14.99
N LEU A 373 -8.79 -28.51 -16.21
CA LEU A 373 -9.51 -28.82 -17.45
C LEU A 373 -9.71 -30.31 -17.72
N ALA A 374 -8.73 -31.15 -17.41
CA ALA A 374 -8.79 -32.60 -17.64
C ALA A 374 -9.98 -33.28 -16.89
N VAL A 375 -10.51 -32.63 -15.86
CA VAL A 375 -11.58 -33.18 -15.01
C VAL A 375 -12.98 -32.73 -15.50
N VAL A 376 -13.07 -31.70 -16.35
CA VAL A 376 -14.35 -30.99 -16.62
C VAL A 376 -14.69 -30.87 -18.10
N GLU A 377 -13.97 -31.55 -18.99
CA GLU A 377 -14.29 -31.57 -20.43
C GLU A 377 -15.77 -31.94 -20.66
N GLY A 378 -16.48 -31.05 -21.36
CA GLY A 378 -17.86 -31.25 -21.76
C GLY A 378 -18.95 -30.68 -20.83
N ARG A 379 -18.64 -30.11 -19.67
CA ARG A 379 -19.64 -29.42 -18.83
C ARG A 379 -19.96 -28.02 -19.37
N LYS A 380 -21.25 -27.73 -19.57
CA LYS A 380 -21.72 -26.37 -19.90
C LYS A 380 -21.85 -25.55 -18.62
N PHE A 381 -21.40 -24.31 -18.66
CA PHE A 381 -21.55 -23.34 -17.58
C PHE A 381 -22.90 -22.60 -17.66
N PHE A 382 -23.20 -21.82 -16.61
CA PHE A 382 -24.46 -21.06 -16.51
C PHE A 382 -24.66 -20.09 -17.67
N SER A 383 -23.57 -19.62 -18.30
CA SER A 383 -23.58 -18.79 -19.53
C SER A 383 -23.98 -19.55 -20.79
N GLY A 384 -24.15 -20.87 -20.75
CA GLY A 384 -24.37 -21.72 -21.91
C GLY A 384 -23.09 -22.05 -22.71
N ARG A 385 -21.93 -21.55 -22.26
CA ARG A 385 -20.62 -21.82 -22.86
C ARG A 385 -19.98 -23.07 -22.21
N THR A 386 -19.07 -23.67 -22.94
CA THR A 386 -18.20 -24.74 -22.41
C THR A 386 -17.08 -24.11 -21.56
N LEU A 387 -16.43 -24.90 -20.70
CA LEU A 387 -15.25 -24.45 -19.96
C LEU A 387 -14.14 -23.93 -20.88
N SER A 388 -13.96 -24.59 -22.03
CA SER A 388 -12.95 -24.19 -23.02
C SER A 388 -13.24 -22.79 -23.59
N GLU A 389 -14.50 -22.48 -23.89
CA GLU A 389 -14.93 -21.17 -24.40
C GLU A 389 -14.77 -20.08 -23.33
N GLU A 390 -15.06 -20.39 -22.06
CA GLU A 390 -14.85 -19.44 -20.96
C GLU A 390 -13.36 -19.17 -20.74
N ILE A 391 -12.51 -20.19 -20.79
CA ILE A 391 -11.06 -20.00 -20.67
C ILE A 391 -10.52 -19.16 -21.81
N GLN A 392 -10.94 -19.41 -23.06
CA GLN A 392 -10.55 -18.58 -24.18
C GLN A 392 -11.00 -17.14 -24.03
N SER A 393 -12.17 -16.90 -23.45
CA SER A 393 -12.66 -15.55 -23.15
C SER A 393 -11.78 -14.82 -22.14
N PHE A 394 -11.37 -15.50 -21.05
CA PHE A 394 -10.45 -14.92 -20.07
C PHE A 394 -9.04 -14.71 -20.63
N GLU A 395 -8.53 -15.68 -21.41
CA GLU A 395 -7.24 -15.57 -22.11
C GLU A 395 -7.23 -14.36 -23.03
N HIS A 396 -8.30 -14.17 -23.82
CA HIS A 396 -8.50 -13.03 -24.68
C HIS A 396 -8.46 -11.70 -23.92
N GLU A 397 -9.19 -11.61 -22.81
CA GLU A 397 -9.26 -10.41 -21.98
C GLU A 397 -7.93 -10.05 -21.34
N ALA A 398 -7.19 -11.05 -20.80
CA ALA A 398 -5.86 -10.85 -20.26
C ALA A 398 -4.86 -10.31 -21.30
N ILE A 399 -4.88 -10.89 -22.50
CA ILE A 399 -4.01 -10.45 -23.61
C ILE A 399 -4.37 -9.03 -24.07
N LYS A 400 -5.66 -8.75 -24.22
CA LYS A 400 -6.17 -7.42 -24.61
C LYS A 400 -5.70 -6.35 -23.63
N LEU A 401 -5.94 -6.54 -22.32
CA LEU A 401 -5.54 -5.61 -21.27
C LEU A 401 -4.02 -5.39 -21.22
N ALA A 402 -3.24 -6.46 -21.40
CA ALA A 402 -1.79 -6.36 -21.46
C ALA A 402 -1.30 -5.57 -22.68
N LEU A 403 -1.93 -5.74 -23.85
CA LEU A 403 -1.63 -4.97 -25.07
C LEU A 403 -2.02 -3.50 -24.91
N GLU A 404 -3.18 -3.20 -24.38
CA GLU A 404 -3.63 -1.84 -24.09
C GLU A 404 -2.66 -1.11 -23.14
N HIS A 405 -2.31 -1.75 -22.02
CA HIS A 405 -1.35 -1.20 -21.06
C HIS A 405 0.04 -0.93 -21.65
N THR A 406 0.47 -1.75 -22.59
CA THR A 406 1.79 -1.63 -23.22
C THR A 406 1.75 -0.92 -24.57
N GLN A 407 0.65 -0.23 -24.89
CA GLN A 407 0.45 0.50 -26.15
C GLN A 407 0.74 -0.37 -27.39
N GLY A 408 0.32 -1.62 -27.36
CA GLY A 408 0.47 -2.59 -28.44
C GLY A 408 1.84 -3.29 -28.51
N SER A 409 2.73 -3.08 -27.55
CA SER A 409 4.05 -3.71 -27.52
C SER A 409 3.97 -5.17 -27.08
N VAL A 410 3.94 -6.11 -28.02
CA VAL A 410 3.87 -7.56 -27.76
C VAL A 410 4.99 -8.05 -26.82
N THR A 411 6.20 -7.48 -26.94
CA THR A 411 7.33 -7.87 -26.07
C THR A 411 7.09 -7.46 -24.61
N GLN A 412 6.52 -6.28 -24.37
CA GLN A 412 6.23 -5.81 -23.02
C GLN A 412 4.98 -6.52 -22.48
N ALA A 413 3.95 -6.73 -23.30
CA ALA A 413 2.75 -7.49 -22.95
C ALA A 413 3.10 -8.94 -22.53
N ALA A 414 3.95 -9.64 -23.31
CA ALA A 414 4.43 -10.97 -22.94
C ALA A 414 5.15 -10.97 -21.59
N ARG A 415 5.98 -9.97 -21.34
CA ARG A 415 6.69 -9.83 -20.05
C ARG A 415 5.73 -9.58 -18.90
N SER A 416 4.72 -8.71 -19.07
CA SER A 416 3.70 -8.43 -18.04
C SER A 416 2.82 -9.65 -17.74
N LEU A 417 2.56 -10.49 -18.74
CA LEU A 417 1.82 -11.76 -18.60
C LEU A 417 2.69 -12.95 -18.12
N GLY A 418 3.99 -12.74 -17.84
CA GLY A 418 4.89 -13.79 -17.38
C GLY A 418 5.18 -14.88 -18.41
N MET A 419 5.02 -14.60 -19.71
CA MET A 419 5.19 -15.55 -20.81
C MET A 419 6.27 -15.12 -21.81
N SER A 420 6.70 -16.06 -22.68
CA SER A 420 7.66 -15.73 -23.73
C SER A 420 6.98 -14.93 -24.87
N TYR A 421 7.77 -14.07 -25.55
CA TYR A 421 7.31 -13.37 -26.75
C TYR A 421 6.74 -14.34 -27.80
N GLN A 422 7.40 -15.49 -28.00
CA GLN A 422 6.97 -16.49 -28.97
C GLN A 422 5.61 -17.10 -28.60
N ALA A 423 5.40 -17.40 -27.30
CA ALA A 423 4.14 -17.95 -26.82
C ALA A 423 2.99 -16.94 -27.05
N LEU A 424 3.18 -15.67 -26.66
CA LEU A 424 2.14 -14.67 -26.89
C LEU A 424 1.88 -14.41 -28.37
N THR A 425 2.92 -14.38 -29.21
CA THR A 425 2.76 -14.23 -30.67
C THR A 425 1.97 -15.41 -31.27
N TYR A 426 2.27 -16.63 -30.86
CA TYR A 426 1.54 -17.82 -31.28
C TYR A 426 0.05 -17.74 -30.89
N MET A 427 -0.25 -17.33 -29.65
CA MET A 427 -1.63 -17.18 -29.17
C MET A 427 -2.38 -16.11 -29.96
N LEU A 428 -1.75 -14.97 -30.25
CA LEU A 428 -2.32 -13.90 -31.07
C LEU A 428 -2.57 -14.35 -32.51
N GLU A 429 -1.73 -15.23 -33.08
CA GLU A 429 -1.86 -15.68 -34.48
C GLU A 429 -2.79 -16.89 -34.67
N THR A 430 -3.14 -17.61 -33.57
CA THR A 430 -3.94 -18.84 -33.68
C THR A 430 -5.27 -18.80 -32.95
N ARG A 431 -5.39 -18.01 -31.89
CA ARG A 431 -6.59 -18.01 -31.02
C ARG A 431 -7.24 -16.64 -30.87
N HIS A 432 -6.46 -15.57 -31.04
CA HIS A 432 -6.90 -14.18 -30.78
C HIS A 432 -6.49 -13.27 -31.92
N GLU A 433 -6.80 -13.68 -33.17
CA GLU A 433 -6.44 -12.94 -34.38
C GLU A 433 -7.02 -11.53 -34.44
N ASP A 434 -8.17 -11.30 -33.80
CA ASP A 434 -8.82 -10.01 -33.67
C ASP A 434 -7.98 -8.98 -32.88
N LEU A 435 -7.15 -9.44 -31.94
CA LEU A 435 -6.23 -8.60 -31.19
C LEU A 435 -4.96 -8.21 -31.97
N LEU A 436 -4.70 -8.82 -33.13
CA LEU A 436 -3.56 -8.48 -33.98
C LEU A 436 -3.53 -7.00 -34.38
N ASN A 437 -4.70 -6.39 -34.56
CA ASN A 437 -4.84 -4.98 -34.95
C ASN A 437 -4.41 -4.02 -33.80
N GLN A 438 -4.32 -4.50 -32.57
CA GLN A 438 -3.86 -3.69 -31.42
C GLN A 438 -2.33 -3.71 -31.26
N ARG A 439 -1.61 -4.48 -32.10
CA ARG A 439 -0.15 -4.54 -32.06
C ARG A 439 0.49 -3.29 -32.67
N THR A 440 1.47 -2.74 -31.98
CA THR A 440 2.36 -1.76 -32.61
C THR A 440 3.25 -2.45 -33.64
N PRO A 441 3.31 -2.00 -34.91
CA PRO A 441 4.18 -2.59 -35.91
C PRO A 441 5.64 -2.64 -35.42
N ALA A 442 6.31 -3.79 -35.58
CA ALA A 442 7.70 -3.92 -35.24
C ALA A 442 8.54 -2.87 -35.98
N ARG A 443 9.20 -1.97 -35.24
CA ARG A 443 10.16 -1.03 -35.86
C ARG A 443 11.24 -1.85 -36.55
N ARG A 444 11.25 -1.85 -37.90
CA ARG A 444 12.36 -2.44 -38.68
C ARG A 444 13.64 -1.71 -38.25
N ARG A 445 14.60 -2.44 -37.67
CA ARG A 445 15.95 -1.90 -37.47
C ARG A 445 16.48 -1.49 -38.86
N PRO A 446 17.02 -0.28 -39.05
CA PRO A 446 17.67 0.08 -40.30
C PRO A 446 18.81 -0.92 -40.54
N ARG A 447 18.85 -1.52 -41.74
CA ARG A 447 19.97 -2.36 -42.19
C ARG A 447 21.23 -1.50 -42.09
N LYS A 448 22.22 -1.96 -41.32
CA LYS A 448 23.57 -1.37 -41.39
C LYS A 448 24.01 -1.38 -42.86
N PRO A 449 24.50 -0.25 -43.39
CA PRO A 449 25.05 -0.27 -44.75
C PRO A 449 26.23 -1.25 -44.78
N SER A 450 26.24 -2.16 -45.75
CA SER A 450 27.35 -3.02 -46.05
C SER A 450 28.54 -2.14 -46.46
N LEU A 451 29.64 -2.24 -45.72
CA LEU A 451 30.90 -1.65 -46.12
C LEU A 451 31.30 -2.19 -47.49
N PRO A 452 31.75 -1.35 -48.42
CA PRO A 452 32.29 -1.86 -49.70
C PRO A 452 33.59 -2.59 -49.40
N THR A 453 33.67 -3.81 -49.87
CA THR A 453 34.90 -4.61 -49.94
C THR A 453 35.84 -3.95 -50.94
N ALA A 454 37.03 -3.51 -50.44
CA ALA A 454 38.15 -3.14 -51.27
C ALA A 454 38.85 -4.38 -51.83
#